data_f43b117ced0387d8a8d297d5981bcf4e
#
_entry.id   f43b117ced0387d8a8d297d5981bcf4e
#
_cell.length_a   1.000
_cell.length_b   1.000
_cell.length_c   1.000
_cell.angle_alpha   90.00
_cell.angle_beta   90.00
_cell.angle_gamma   90.00
#
_symmetry.space_group_name_H-M   'P 1'
#
loop_
_entity.id
_entity.type
_entity.pdbx_description
1 polymer ?
#
loop_
_entity_poly.entity_id
_entity_poly.type
_entity_poly.pdbx_seq_one_letter_code
_entity_poly.pdbx_strand_id
1 'polypeptide(L)'
;QLREEIIYQIAFIESALDDPEHYSLDGFSEKLLEEDKKWITIAKEMLDSYDNGRIIAEGIRTCIVGKPNAGKSSIINKLLGEERVIVSPVAGTTRDAIDTTVKRNGQEYVFIDTAGLRRKSKIKEELERYSIIRTVTAVERCDVAVLIIDATEGITEQDAKIAGIAHERGKGMIIAVNKWDLVEKDNTTMKKFTEKIREKLSYMPYAELIFLSAKTGQRLPKLFEMIDAVIENCALRVQTGVLNEILTEAMAMKQPPSDKGKRLRIYYITQVSVKPPTFVMFINEKKLTHFSYTRYIENQI
;
A
#
# COMPACT_ATOMS: atom_id res chain seq x y z
N GLN A 1 31.55 0.73 1.00
CA GLN A 1 31.85 0.76 2.44
C GLN A 1 31.26 -0.46 3.14
N LEU A 2 29.91 -0.66 3.25
CA LEU A 2 29.29 -1.82 3.91
C LEU A 2 29.82 -3.18 3.37
N ARG A 3 29.91 -3.31 2.03
CA ARG A 3 30.46 -4.51 1.38
C ARG A 3 31.91 -4.77 1.77
N GLU A 4 32.72 -3.74 1.86
CA GLU A 4 34.13 -3.84 2.20
C GLU A 4 34.32 -4.27 3.65
N GLU A 5 33.50 -3.76 4.56
CA GLU A 5 33.49 -4.15 5.97
C GLU A 5 33.12 -5.64 6.14
N ILE A 6 32.09 -6.11 5.44
CA ILE A 6 31.69 -7.53 5.45
C ILE A 6 32.82 -8.42 4.89
N ILE A 7 33.44 -8.04 3.77
CA ILE A 7 34.56 -8.78 3.15
C ILE A 7 35.74 -8.85 4.11
N TYR A 8 36.03 -7.77 4.83
CA TYR A 8 37.09 -7.73 5.81
C TYR A 8 36.87 -8.75 6.95
N GLN A 9 35.66 -8.83 7.47
CA GLN A 9 35.31 -9.80 8.52
C GLN A 9 35.41 -11.27 8.02
N ILE A 10 35.00 -11.52 6.78
CA ILE A 10 35.13 -12.83 6.15
C ILE A 10 36.61 -13.21 6.03
N ALA A 11 37.43 -12.28 5.50
CA ALA A 11 38.87 -12.51 5.34
C ALA A 11 39.56 -12.72 6.70
N PHE A 12 39.13 -12.03 7.75
CA PHE A 12 39.65 -12.24 9.10
C PHE A 12 39.31 -13.64 9.63
N ILE A 13 38.06 -14.12 9.43
CA ILE A 13 37.65 -15.48 9.81
C ILE A 13 38.49 -16.53 9.06
N GLU A 14 38.65 -16.35 7.74
CA GLU A 14 39.46 -17.26 6.92
C GLU A 14 40.90 -17.30 7.41
N SER A 15 41.52 -16.15 7.71
CA SER A 15 42.88 -16.08 8.24
C SER A 15 43.00 -16.75 9.61
N ALA A 16 42.01 -16.60 10.48
CA ALA A 16 42.01 -17.25 11.81
C ALA A 16 41.79 -18.75 11.74
N LEU A 17 41.12 -19.24 10.71
CA LEU A 17 40.95 -20.68 10.46
C LEU A 17 42.24 -21.32 9.91
N ASP A 18 42.97 -20.57 9.05
CA ASP A 18 44.20 -21.04 8.40
C ASP A 18 45.38 -20.98 9.36
N ASP A 19 45.46 -19.99 10.24
CA ASP A 19 46.55 -19.77 11.17
C ASP A 19 46.06 -19.44 12.61
N PRO A 20 45.52 -20.42 13.32
CA PRO A 20 44.93 -20.23 14.65
C PRO A 20 45.94 -19.88 15.75
N GLU A 21 47.23 -20.03 15.50
CA GLU A 21 48.29 -19.66 16.46
C GLU A 21 48.56 -18.16 16.49
N HIS A 22 48.31 -17.45 15.38
CA HIS A 22 48.53 -16.01 15.26
C HIS A 22 47.25 -15.17 15.30
N TYR A 23 46.07 -15.76 15.08
CA TYR A 23 44.78 -15.08 15.08
C TYR A 23 43.84 -15.70 16.10
N SER A 24 43.49 -14.94 17.15
CA SER A 24 42.52 -15.38 18.15
C SER A 24 41.10 -14.94 17.76
N LEU A 25 40.16 -15.86 17.87
CA LEU A 25 38.71 -15.59 17.73
C LEU A 25 38.03 -15.29 19.07
N ASP A 26 38.77 -15.11 20.16
CA ASP A 26 38.23 -14.80 21.47
C ASP A 26 37.48 -13.46 21.46
N GLY A 27 36.21 -13.46 21.82
CA GLY A 27 35.34 -12.27 21.80
C GLY A 27 34.97 -11.78 20.39
N PHE A 28 35.35 -12.53 19.34
CA PHE A 28 35.04 -12.16 17.97
C PHE A 28 33.54 -12.25 17.69
N SER A 29 32.86 -13.27 18.24
CA SER A 29 31.42 -13.47 18.05
C SER A 29 30.57 -12.27 18.56
N GLU A 30 30.96 -11.74 19.73
CA GLU A 30 30.27 -10.60 20.33
C GLU A 30 30.47 -9.32 19.48
N LYS A 31 31.70 -9.09 19.01
CA LYS A 31 32.03 -7.95 18.15
C LYS A 31 31.31 -8.04 16.80
N LEU A 32 31.33 -9.22 16.19
CA LEU A 32 30.64 -9.45 14.90
C LEU A 32 29.13 -9.24 15.06
N LEU A 33 28.54 -9.68 16.17
CA LEU A 33 27.11 -9.47 16.43
C LEU A 33 26.74 -7.98 16.57
N GLU A 34 27.62 -7.16 17.15
CA GLU A 34 27.42 -5.71 17.22
C GLU A 34 27.56 -5.03 15.84
N GLU A 35 28.51 -5.49 15.05
CA GLU A 35 28.67 -4.99 13.68
C GLU A 35 27.54 -5.40 12.77
N ASP A 36 27.07 -6.64 12.86
CA ASP A 36 25.88 -7.12 12.14
C ASP A 36 24.64 -6.27 12.43
N LYS A 37 24.42 -5.88 13.68
CA LYS A 37 23.32 -4.97 14.04
C LYS A 37 23.45 -3.61 13.37
N LYS A 38 24.67 -3.06 13.28
CA LYS A 38 24.94 -1.80 12.55
C LYS A 38 24.69 -1.96 11.06
N TRP A 39 25.20 -3.04 10.45
CA TRP A 39 25.00 -3.33 9.03
C TRP A 39 23.54 -3.52 8.67
N ILE A 40 22.78 -4.22 9.51
CA ILE A 40 21.32 -4.37 9.34
C ILE A 40 20.64 -3.00 9.40
N THR A 41 21.08 -2.10 10.28
CA THR A 41 20.52 -0.75 10.40
C THR A 41 20.81 0.06 9.15
N ILE A 42 22.07 0.08 8.69
CA ILE A 42 22.47 0.77 7.46
C ILE A 42 21.71 0.22 6.23
N ALA A 43 21.61 -1.10 6.12
CA ALA A 43 20.88 -1.73 5.03
C ALA A 43 19.39 -1.37 5.04
N LYS A 44 18.77 -1.27 6.22
CA LYS A 44 17.38 -0.80 6.37
C LYS A 44 17.22 0.67 5.96
N GLU A 45 18.12 1.54 6.41
CA GLU A 45 18.11 2.96 6.01
C GLU A 45 18.29 3.12 4.49
N MET A 46 19.16 2.33 3.86
CA MET A 46 19.30 2.32 2.41
C MET A 46 18.03 1.85 1.70
N LEU A 47 17.34 0.83 2.23
CA LEU A 47 16.09 0.31 1.68
C LEU A 47 14.96 1.36 1.80
N ASP A 48 14.84 1.98 2.96
CA ASP A 48 13.85 3.04 3.22
C ASP A 48 14.11 4.28 2.34
N SER A 49 15.40 4.62 2.09
CA SER A 49 15.77 5.71 1.20
C SER A 49 15.51 5.40 -0.28
N TYR A 50 15.64 4.12 -0.69
CA TYR A 50 15.38 3.69 -2.06
C TYR A 50 13.91 3.91 -2.47
N ASP A 51 12.96 3.50 -1.62
CA ASP A 51 11.53 3.67 -1.90
C ASP A 51 11.11 5.15 -1.98
N ASN A 52 11.68 5.99 -1.12
CA ASN A 52 11.47 7.44 -1.18
C ASN A 52 12.17 8.05 -2.41
N GLY A 53 13.40 7.63 -2.71
CA GLY A 53 14.13 8.04 -3.90
C GLY A 53 13.42 7.65 -5.21
N ARG A 54 12.79 6.46 -5.24
CA ARG A 54 11.99 6.02 -6.38
C ARG A 54 10.78 6.91 -6.62
N ILE A 55 10.05 7.27 -5.56
CA ILE A 55 8.88 8.17 -5.69
C ILE A 55 9.30 9.55 -6.19
N ILE A 56 10.44 10.06 -5.73
CA ILE A 56 10.98 11.36 -6.20
C ILE A 56 11.44 11.26 -7.66
N ALA A 57 12.07 10.15 -8.06
CA ALA A 57 12.62 9.97 -9.40
C ALA A 57 11.59 9.52 -10.44
N GLU A 58 10.65 8.65 -10.07
CA GLU A 58 9.70 7.99 -10.98
C GLU A 58 8.26 8.47 -10.81
N GLY A 59 7.97 9.25 -9.77
CA GLY A 59 6.64 9.73 -9.42
C GLY A 59 5.78 8.70 -8.68
N ILE A 60 4.61 9.16 -8.19
CA ILE A 60 3.63 8.33 -7.48
C ILE A 60 2.81 7.54 -8.48
N ARG A 61 2.96 6.21 -8.46
CA ARG A 61 2.20 5.33 -9.33
C ARG A 61 0.79 5.13 -8.79
N THR A 62 -0.20 5.63 -9.54
CA THR A 62 -1.60 5.59 -9.15
C THR A 62 -2.42 4.79 -10.15
N CYS A 63 -3.19 3.81 -9.71
CA CYS A 63 -4.16 3.14 -10.57
C CYS A 63 -5.59 3.57 -10.24
N ILE A 64 -6.42 3.75 -11.29
CA ILE A 64 -7.85 4.05 -11.14
C ILE A 64 -8.64 2.80 -11.50
N VAL A 65 -9.27 2.21 -10.50
CA VAL A 65 -10.00 0.93 -10.59
C VAL A 65 -11.49 1.12 -10.29
N GLY A 66 -12.30 0.13 -10.60
CA GLY A 66 -13.74 0.17 -10.37
C GLY A 66 -14.52 -0.41 -11.55
N LYS A 67 -15.82 -0.53 -11.41
CA LYS A 67 -16.74 -1.07 -12.42
C LYS A 67 -16.66 -0.32 -13.76
N PRO A 68 -17.06 -0.96 -14.87
CA PRO A 68 -17.37 -0.26 -16.11
C PRO A 68 -18.39 0.87 -15.86
N ASN A 69 -18.24 1.99 -16.56
CA ASN A 69 -19.13 3.15 -16.47
C ASN A 69 -19.17 3.92 -15.12
N ALA A 70 -18.37 3.55 -14.12
CA ALA A 70 -18.22 4.33 -12.89
C ALA A 70 -17.57 5.71 -13.11
N GLY A 71 -17.07 6.00 -14.34
CA GLY A 71 -16.54 7.31 -14.71
C GLY A 71 -15.01 7.42 -14.62
N LYS A 72 -14.28 6.30 -14.59
CA LYS A 72 -12.81 6.26 -14.56
C LYS A 72 -12.16 7.13 -15.65
N SER A 73 -12.55 6.91 -16.91
CA SER A 73 -12.02 7.68 -18.05
C SER A 73 -12.34 9.18 -17.94
N SER A 74 -13.52 9.53 -17.43
CA SER A 74 -13.92 10.93 -17.23
C SER A 74 -13.08 11.62 -16.16
N ILE A 75 -12.77 10.92 -15.07
CA ILE A 75 -11.88 11.40 -14.00
C ILE A 75 -10.48 11.67 -14.58
N ILE A 76 -9.89 10.68 -15.26
CA ILE A 76 -8.55 10.83 -15.85
C ILE A 76 -8.53 11.99 -16.86
N ASN A 77 -9.48 12.04 -17.80
CA ASN A 77 -9.50 13.10 -18.78
C ASN A 77 -9.64 14.49 -18.14
N LYS A 78 -10.40 14.60 -17.06
CA LYS A 78 -10.57 15.87 -16.36
C LYS A 78 -9.32 16.24 -15.56
N LEU A 79 -8.67 15.27 -14.88
CA LEU A 79 -7.39 15.48 -14.19
C LEU A 79 -6.28 15.91 -15.15
N LEU A 80 -6.23 15.32 -16.36
CA LEU A 80 -5.25 15.66 -17.39
C LEU A 80 -5.54 17.02 -18.06
N GLY A 81 -6.77 17.51 -18.00
CA GLY A 81 -7.20 18.78 -18.57
C GLY A 81 -7.16 19.97 -17.59
N GLU A 82 -6.67 19.81 -16.38
CA GLU A 82 -6.52 20.92 -15.43
C GLU A 82 -5.36 21.84 -15.83
N GLU A 83 -5.54 23.17 -15.74
CA GLU A 83 -4.56 24.20 -16.14
C GLU A 83 -3.22 24.11 -15.37
N ARG A 84 -3.21 23.47 -14.20
CA ARG A 84 -2.02 23.29 -13.35
C ARG A 84 -1.30 21.96 -13.56
N VAL A 85 -1.70 21.21 -14.58
CA VAL A 85 -1.19 19.86 -14.84
C VAL A 85 -0.41 19.85 -16.14
N ILE A 86 0.88 19.52 -16.08
CA ILE A 86 1.73 19.31 -17.24
C ILE A 86 1.73 17.82 -17.56
N VAL A 87 1.15 17.43 -18.69
CA VAL A 87 1.22 16.06 -19.20
C VAL A 87 2.53 15.90 -19.96
N SER A 88 3.43 15.07 -19.46
CA SER A 88 4.64 14.72 -20.17
C SER A 88 4.39 13.52 -21.09
N PRO A 89 4.63 13.64 -22.40
CA PRO A 89 4.60 12.51 -23.33
C PRO A 89 5.94 11.75 -23.28
N VAL A 90 6.54 11.55 -22.14
CA VAL A 90 7.78 10.78 -22.05
C VAL A 90 7.46 9.32 -22.35
N ALA A 91 7.68 8.95 -23.61
CA ALA A 91 7.95 7.58 -24.00
C ALA A 91 9.26 7.15 -23.30
N GLY A 92 9.15 6.82 -22.01
CA GLY A 92 10.27 6.30 -21.22
C GLY A 92 10.32 4.80 -21.39
N THR A 93 11.36 4.31 -21.97
CA THR A 93 12.15 3.08 -21.80
C THR A 93 11.51 1.76 -21.31
N THR A 94 10.24 1.65 -21.05
CA THR A 94 9.56 0.38 -20.74
C THR A 94 8.34 0.18 -21.64
N ARG A 95 8.21 -0.99 -22.17
CA ARG A 95 7.32 -1.54 -23.19
C ARG A 95 5.82 -1.23 -23.11
N ASP A 96 5.36 -0.40 -22.19
CA ASP A 96 3.95 -0.14 -21.93
C ASP A 96 3.58 1.31 -22.28
N ALA A 97 3.17 1.54 -23.53
CA ALA A 97 2.56 2.81 -24.02
C ALA A 97 1.20 3.14 -23.37
N ILE A 98 0.99 2.72 -22.13
CA ILE A 98 -0.33 2.62 -21.47
C ILE A 98 -0.43 3.57 -20.27
N ASP A 99 0.69 4.01 -19.73
CA ASP A 99 0.75 4.87 -18.53
C ASP A 99 0.81 6.36 -18.93
N THR A 100 0.29 7.24 -18.08
CA THR A 100 0.29 8.69 -18.33
C THR A 100 0.92 9.40 -17.14
N THR A 101 1.99 10.15 -17.39
CA THR A 101 2.66 10.95 -16.37
C THR A 101 2.09 12.37 -16.31
N VAL A 102 1.90 12.86 -15.11
CA VAL A 102 1.32 14.15 -14.78
C VAL A 102 2.19 14.84 -13.74
N LYS A 103 2.55 16.13 -14.00
CA LYS A 103 3.24 16.97 -13.00
C LYS A 103 2.29 18.01 -12.44
N ARG A 104 2.20 18.09 -11.11
CA ARG A 104 1.43 19.08 -10.37
C ARG A 104 2.19 19.54 -9.14
N ASN A 105 2.36 20.84 -8.96
CA ASN A 105 3.05 21.45 -7.81
C ASN A 105 4.46 20.88 -7.53
N GLY A 106 5.18 20.48 -8.57
CA GLY A 106 6.52 19.87 -8.45
C GLY A 106 6.50 18.35 -8.20
N GLN A 107 5.37 17.76 -7.85
CA GLN A 107 5.21 16.31 -7.68
C GLN A 107 4.81 15.64 -9.00
N GLU A 108 5.37 14.47 -9.27
CA GLU A 108 5.07 13.66 -10.44
C GLU A 108 4.14 12.49 -10.06
N TYR A 109 3.11 12.28 -10.88
CA TYR A 109 2.12 11.19 -10.73
C TYR A 109 2.09 10.37 -12.01
N VAL A 110 2.12 9.05 -11.89
CA VAL A 110 2.05 8.13 -13.03
C VAL A 110 0.74 7.36 -12.95
N PHE A 111 -0.24 7.72 -13.77
CA PHE A 111 -1.49 7.00 -13.86
C PHE A 111 -1.33 5.75 -14.73
N ILE A 112 -1.49 4.57 -14.10
CA ILE A 112 -1.26 3.26 -14.71
C ILE A 112 -2.48 2.81 -15.52
N ASP A 113 -2.24 2.15 -16.66
CA ASP A 113 -3.25 1.56 -17.57
C ASP A 113 -4.28 2.55 -18.12
N THR A 114 -3.87 3.79 -18.39
CA THR A 114 -4.77 4.83 -18.91
C THR A 114 -5.27 4.55 -20.34
N ALA A 115 -4.52 3.82 -21.18
CA ALA A 115 -4.94 3.50 -22.54
C ALA A 115 -6.12 2.51 -22.57
N GLY A 116 -6.19 1.58 -21.62
CA GLY A 116 -7.36 0.71 -21.43
C GLY A 116 -8.61 1.51 -21.07
N LEU A 117 -8.44 2.64 -20.39
CA LEU A 117 -9.54 3.55 -20.03
C LEU A 117 -9.94 4.50 -21.16
N ARG A 118 -9.03 4.83 -22.10
CA ARG A 118 -9.30 5.72 -23.25
C ARG A 118 -9.97 5.01 -24.42
N ARG A 119 -9.73 3.73 -24.63
CA ARG A 119 -10.38 2.94 -25.70
C ARG A 119 -11.79 2.57 -25.27
N LYS A 120 -12.81 3.22 -25.85
CA LYS A 120 -14.21 2.77 -25.73
C LYS A 120 -14.33 1.39 -26.37
N SER A 121 -14.38 0.34 -25.56
CA SER A 121 -14.53 -1.02 -26.03
C SER A 121 -15.98 -1.30 -26.43
N LYS A 122 -16.18 -1.75 -27.66
CA LYS A 122 -17.50 -2.07 -28.24
C LYS A 122 -17.92 -3.54 -28.03
N ILE A 123 -17.19 -4.34 -27.24
CA ILE A 123 -17.41 -5.78 -27.13
C ILE A 123 -17.75 -6.14 -25.68
N LYS A 124 -18.93 -6.72 -25.44
CA LYS A 124 -19.59 -6.76 -24.12
C LYS A 124 -19.37 -8.03 -23.25
N GLU A 125 -18.90 -9.14 -23.71
CA GLU A 125 -18.93 -10.40 -22.91
C GLU A 125 -17.59 -11.09 -22.62
N GLU A 126 -16.57 -10.94 -23.45
CA GLU A 126 -15.21 -11.44 -23.10
C GLU A 126 -14.46 -10.49 -22.15
N LEU A 127 -14.99 -9.30 -21.92
CA LEU A 127 -14.34 -8.18 -21.22
C LEU A 127 -14.28 -8.32 -19.71
N GLU A 128 -15.14 -9.10 -19.05
CA GLU A 128 -15.14 -9.16 -17.59
C GLU A 128 -13.91 -9.89 -17.03
N ARG A 129 -13.52 -11.03 -17.62
CA ARG A 129 -12.32 -11.75 -17.19
C ARG A 129 -11.04 -10.98 -17.50
N TYR A 130 -10.93 -10.39 -18.68
CA TYR A 130 -9.80 -9.53 -19.06
C TYR A 130 -9.74 -8.27 -18.22
N SER A 131 -10.90 -7.71 -17.82
CA SER A 131 -10.98 -6.54 -16.95
C SER A 131 -10.43 -6.83 -15.55
N ILE A 132 -10.71 -8.00 -14.98
CA ILE A 132 -10.20 -8.40 -13.66
C ILE A 132 -8.69 -8.61 -13.72
N ILE A 133 -8.17 -9.32 -14.71
CA ILE A 133 -6.72 -9.55 -14.87
C ILE A 133 -5.97 -8.21 -15.01
N ARG A 134 -6.47 -7.29 -15.84
CA ARG A 134 -5.89 -5.95 -15.98
C ARG A 134 -5.94 -5.17 -14.67
N THR A 135 -7.04 -5.25 -13.94
CA THR A 135 -7.18 -4.59 -12.63
C THR A 135 -6.14 -5.13 -11.65
N VAL A 136 -5.94 -6.45 -11.59
CA VAL A 136 -4.91 -7.07 -10.75
C VAL A 136 -3.52 -6.55 -11.14
N THR A 137 -3.18 -6.61 -12.44
CA THR A 137 -1.87 -6.14 -12.93
C THR A 137 -1.64 -4.64 -12.66
N ALA A 138 -2.67 -3.80 -12.83
CA ALA A 138 -2.57 -2.37 -12.53
C ALA A 138 -2.38 -2.13 -11.03
N VAL A 139 -3.11 -2.85 -10.18
CA VAL A 139 -2.98 -2.78 -8.73
C VAL A 139 -1.58 -3.26 -8.27
N GLU A 140 -1.05 -4.31 -8.85
CA GLU A 140 0.31 -4.79 -8.51
C GLU A 140 1.39 -3.75 -8.78
N ARG A 141 1.24 -2.96 -9.86
CA ARG A 141 2.20 -1.94 -10.29
C ARG A 141 2.05 -0.60 -9.59
N CYS A 142 0.91 -0.31 -8.95
CA CYS A 142 0.66 0.98 -8.32
C CYS A 142 1.18 1.06 -6.87
N ASP A 143 1.30 2.29 -6.38
CA ASP A 143 1.54 2.61 -4.97
C ASP A 143 0.20 2.91 -4.29
N VAL A 144 -0.71 3.61 -5.01
CA VAL A 144 -2.06 3.97 -4.54
C VAL A 144 -3.11 3.50 -5.54
N ALA A 145 -4.13 2.80 -5.05
CA ALA A 145 -5.31 2.42 -5.81
C ALA A 145 -6.48 3.36 -5.46
N VAL A 146 -7.10 3.94 -6.50
CA VAL A 146 -8.31 4.78 -6.37
C VAL A 146 -9.49 3.98 -6.88
N LEU A 147 -10.32 3.48 -5.97
CA LEU A 147 -11.56 2.78 -6.29
C LEU A 147 -12.67 3.78 -6.61
N ILE A 148 -13.19 3.74 -7.84
CA ILE A 148 -14.29 4.60 -8.26
C ILE A 148 -15.61 3.85 -8.09
N ILE A 149 -16.49 4.40 -7.26
CA ILE A 149 -17.87 3.93 -7.04
C ILE A 149 -18.83 4.89 -7.72
N ASP A 150 -19.82 4.37 -8.44
CA ASP A 150 -20.92 5.15 -8.99
C ASP A 150 -21.93 5.48 -7.88
N ALA A 151 -22.12 6.76 -7.57
CA ALA A 151 -23.05 7.20 -6.54
C ALA A 151 -24.51 6.82 -6.82
N THR A 152 -24.89 6.66 -8.11
CA THR A 152 -26.26 6.29 -8.50
C THR A 152 -26.58 4.80 -8.24
N GLU A 153 -25.54 3.94 -8.26
CA GLU A 153 -25.67 2.51 -7.99
C GLU A 153 -25.31 2.16 -6.54
N GLY A 154 -24.47 2.98 -5.91
CA GLY A 154 -23.85 2.67 -4.62
C GLY A 154 -22.76 1.61 -4.71
N ILE A 155 -22.28 1.15 -3.55
CA ILE A 155 -21.23 0.13 -3.48
C ILE A 155 -21.78 -1.27 -3.80
N THR A 156 -21.09 -2.01 -4.66
CA THR A 156 -21.47 -3.34 -5.13
C THR A 156 -20.48 -4.42 -4.68
N GLU A 157 -20.83 -5.70 -4.88
CA GLU A 157 -19.93 -6.84 -4.60
C GLU A 157 -18.66 -6.80 -5.47
N GLN A 158 -18.78 -6.31 -6.70
CA GLN A 158 -17.63 -6.19 -7.60
C GLN A 158 -16.65 -5.10 -7.10
N ASP A 159 -17.16 -3.99 -6.59
CA ASP A 159 -16.32 -2.94 -5.98
C ASP A 159 -15.60 -3.48 -4.74
N ALA A 160 -16.29 -4.25 -3.90
CA ALA A 160 -15.67 -4.88 -2.73
C ALA A 160 -14.58 -5.90 -3.10
N LYS A 161 -14.77 -6.69 -4.17
CA LYS A 161 -13.74 -7.61 -4.67
C LYS A 161 -12.49 -6.87 -5.17
N ILE A 162 -12.68 -5.78 -5.92
CA ILE A 162 -11.57 -4.95 -6.41
C ILE A 162 -10.82 -4.31 -5.24
N ALA A 163 -11.55 -3.78 -4.25
CA ALA A 163 -10.96 -3.25 -3.02
C ALA A 163 -10.15 -4.30 -2.26
N GLY A 164 -10.69 -5.54 -2.15
CA GLY A 164 -10.01 -6.66 -1.52
C GLY A 164 -8.66 -7.00 -2.17
N ILE A 165 -8.59 -6.97 -3.49
CA ILE A 165 -7.33 -7.21 -4.22
C ILE A 165 -6.27 -6.16 -3.84
N ALA A 166 -6.64 -4.88 -3.78
CA ALA A 166 -5.70 -3.81 -3.41
C ALA A 166 -5.26 -3.93 -1.94
N HIS A 167 -6.19 -4.27 -1.05
CA HIS A 167 -5.90 -4.51 0.36
C HIS A 167 -4.91 -5.68 0.56
N GLU A 168 -5.16 -6.83 -0.07
CA GLU A 168 -4.29 -8.01 0.01
C GLU A 168 -2.88 -7.75 -0.54
N ARG A 169 -2.73 -6.80 -1.47
CA ARG A 169 -1.45 -6.36 -2.01
C ARG A 169 -0.78 -5.25 -1.18
N GLY A 170 -1.37 -4.83 -0.06
CA GLY A 170 -0.83 -3.79 0.82
C GLY A 170 -0.69 -2.42 0.15
N LYS A 171 -1.60 -2.08 -0.79
CA LYS A 171 -1.57 -0.80 -1.50
C LYS A 171 -2.30 0.28 -0.73
N GLY A 172 -1.81 1.53 -0.85
CA GLY A 172 -2.58 2.69 -0.40
C GLY A 172 -3.95 2.72 -1.09
N MET A 173 -5.02 3.08 -0.36
CA MET A 173 -6.38 2.99 -0.90
C MET A 173 -7.16 4.28 -0.68
N ILE A 174 -7.78 4.76 -1.78
CA ILE A 174 -8.75 5.85 -1.77
C ILE A 174 -10.04 5.35 -2.38
N ILE A 175 -11.17 5.62 -1.73
CA ILE A 175 -12.51 5.32 -2.22
C ILE A 175 -13.12 6.62 -2.74
N ALA A 176 -13.35 6.72 -4.04
CA ALA A 176 -13.90 7.91 -4.67
C ALA A 176 -15.33 7.64 -5.17
N VAL A 177 -16.31 8.23 -4.51
CA VAL A 177 -17.72 8.17 -4.90
C VAL A 177 -17.96 9.24 -5.96
N ASN A 178 -18.05 8.80 -7.22
CA ASN A 178 -18.21 9.65 -8.38
C ASN A 178 -19.69 9.83 -8.77
N LYS A 179 -19.96 10.77 -9.66
CA LYS A 179 -21.30 11.19 -10.09
C LYS A 179 -22.14 11.76 -8.93
N TRP A 180 -21.46 12.36 -7.97
CA TRP A 180 -22.11 12.95 -6.80
C TRP A 180 -23.04 14.11 -7.13
N ASP A 181 -22.92 14.68 -8.34
CA ASP A 181 -23.84 15.68 -8.92
C ASP A 181 -25.23 15.14 -9.21
N LEU A 182 -25.39 13.83 -9.43
CA LEU A 182 -26.65 13.18 -9.77
C LEU A 182 -27.45 12.69 -8.55
N VAL A 183 -26.88 12.75 -7.37
CA VAL A 183 -27.53 12.28 -6.12
C VAL A 183 -28.33 13.42 -5.52
N GLU A 184 -29.59 13.16 -5.18
CA GLU A 184 -30.39 14.05 -4.33
C GLU A 184 -29.82 14.07 -2.93
N LYS A 185 -29.57 15.28 -2.40
CA LYS A 185 -28.81 15.46 -1.15
C LYS A 185 -29.69 16.06 -0.06
N ASP A 186 -29.72 15.39 1.06
CA ASP A 186 -30.14 15.92 2.35
C ASP A 186 -28.93 16.00 3.30
N ASN A 187 -29.15 16.50 4.52
CA ASN A 187 -28.10 16.62 5.53
C ASN A 187 -27.54 15.27 5.99
N THR A 188 -28.19 14.17 5.66
CA THR A 188 -27.83 12.79 6.09
C THR A 188 -27.28 11.93 4.96
N THR A 189 -27.46 12.34 3.70
CA THR A 189 -27.12 11.54 2.51
C THR A 189 -25.66 11.10 2.52
N MET A 190 -24.73 12.03 2.75
CA MET A 190 -23.30 11.71 2.78
C MET A 190 -22.96 10.72 3.89
N LYS A 191 -23.55 10.88 5.09
CA LYS A 191 -23.34 10.00 6.22
C LYS A 191 -23.86 8.59 5.91
N LYS A 192 -25.05 8.46 5.36
CA LYS A 192 -25.64 7.18 4.96
C LYS A 192 -24.80 6.44 3.92
N PHE A 193 -24.25 7.17 2.93
CA PHE A 193 -23.33 6.59 1.95
C PHE A 193 -22.03 6.11 2.61
N THR A 194 -21.45 6.92 3.48
CA THR A 194 -20.25 6.55 4.24
C THR A 194 -20.46 5.29 5.05
N GLU A 195 -21.56 5.22 5.80
CA GLU A 195 -21.92 4.05 6.63
C GLU A 195 -22.04 2.78 5.79
N LYS A 196 -22.76 2.82 4.66
CA LYS A 196 -22.92 1.68 3.76
C LYS A 196 -21.59 1.22 3.16
N ILE A 197 -20.71 2.14 2.79
CA ILE A 197 -19.38 1.83 2.25
C ILE A 197 -18.52 1.20 3.35
N ARG A 198 -18.50 1.77 4.56
CA ARG A 198 -17.73 1.25 5.69
C ARG A 198 -18.22 -0.13 6.15
N GLU A 199 -19.53 -0.37 6.14
CA GLU A 199 -20.10 -1.68 6.42
C GLU A 199 -19.61 -2.74 5.42
N LYS A 200 -19.69 -2.45 4.12
CA LYS A 200 -19.29 -3.36 3.05
C LYS A 200 -17.77 -3.56 2.96
N LEU A 201 -16.98 -2.54 3.29
CA LEU A 201 -15.52 -2.54 3.32
C LEU A 201 -14.99 -2.49 4.76
N SER A 202 -15.62 -3.22 5.68
CA SER A 202 -15.25 -3.24 7.10
C SER A 202 -13.82 -3.74 7.38
N TYR A 203 -13.20 -4.42 6.41
CA TYR A 203 -11.83 -4.90 6.49
C TYR A 203 -10.78 -3.83 6.14
N MET A 204 -11.20 -2.63 5.68
CA MET A 204 -10.29 -1.52 5.36
C MET A 204 -10.80 -0.18 5.93
N PRO A 205 -10.89 -0.04 7.25
CA PRO A 205 -11.36 1.20 7.89
C PRO A 205 -10.43 2.39 7.61
N TYR A 206 -9.16 2.14 7.28
CA TYR A 206 -8.13 3.12 6.98
C TYR A 206 -8.30 3.81 5.63
N ALA A 207 -9.07 3.21 4.68
CA ALA A 207 -9.21 3.76 3.34
C ALA A 207 -9.89 5.13 3.37
N GLU A 208 -9.24 6.12 2.78
CA GLU A 208 -9.77 7.47 2.68
C GLU A 208 -10.98 7.53 1.73
N LEU A 209 -11.99 8.36 2.07
CA LEU A 209 -13.24 8.47 1.31
C LEU A 209 -13.45 9.88 0.78
N ILE A 210 -13.72 10.02 -0.52
CA ILE A 210 -14.05 11.29 -1.17
C ILE A 210 -15.30 11.17 -2.03
N PHE A 211 -16.15 12.19 -1.98
CA PHE A 211 -17.33 12.36 -2.86
C PHE A 211 -17.00 13.41 -3.91
N LEU A 212 -17.02 13.05 -5.18
CA LEU A 212 -16.61 13.90 -6.28
C LEU A 212 -17.54 13.79 -7.50
N SER A 213 -17.38 14.72 -8.45
CA SER A 213 -18.03 14.64 -9.76
C SER A 213 -17.01 14.91 -10.86
N ALA A 214 -16.75 13.91 -11.67
CA ALA A 214 -15.92 14.05 -12.86
C ALA A 214 -16.55 15.00 -13.89
N LYS A 215 -17.89 15.09 -13.92
CA LYS A 215 -18.63 15.95 -14.87
C LYS A 215 -18.43 17.43 -14.53
N THR A 216 -18.64 17.81 -13.28
CA THR A 216 -18.55 19.20 -12.84
C THR A 216 -17.15 19.62 -12.41
N GLY A 217 -16.23 18.68 -12.18
CA GLY A 217 -14.89 18.93 -11.62
C GLY A 217 -14.89 19.06 -10.09
N GLN A 218 -16.04 18.88 -9.44
CA GLN A 218 -16.16 19.05 -7.99
C GLN A 218 -15.23 18.11 -7.24
N ARG A 219 -14.35 18.68 -6.39
CA ARG A 219 -13.39 18.00 -5.52
C ARG A 219 -12.34 17.11 -6.23
N LEU A 220 -12.21 17.20 -7.55
CA LEU A 220 -11.15 16.49 -8.27
C LEU A 220 -9.73 16.93 -7.86
N PRO A 221 -9.41 18.23 -7.71
CA PRO A 221 -8.10 18.66 -7.24
C PRO A 221 -7.71 18.08 -5.89
N LYS A 222 -8.69 17.85 -5.00
CA LYS A 222 -8.46 17.23 -3.68
C LYS A 222 -7.99 15.78 -3.77
N LEU A 223 -8.27 15.10 -4.88
CA LEU A 223 -7.80 13.71 -5.07
C LEU A 223 -6.27 13.61 -5.07
N PHE A 224 -5.56 14.59 -5.65
CA PHE A 224 -4.09 14.63 -5.59
C PHE A 224 -3.58 14.78 -4.16
N GLU A 225 -4.16 15.71 -3.38
CA GLU A 225 -3.80 15.92 -1.96
C GLU A 225 -4.00 14.64 -1.14
N MET A 226 -5.08 13.89 -1.45
CA MET A 226 -5.33 12.61 -0.79
C MET A 226 -4.34 11.53 -1.22
N ILE A 227 -3.92 11.50 -2.49
CA ILE A 227 -2.88 10.58 -2.96
C ILE A 227 -1.58 10.85 -2.21
N ASP A 228 -1.18 12.12 -2.07
CA ASP A 228 0.02 12.51 -1.34
C ASP A 228 -0.08 12.08 0.14
N ALA A 229 -1.18 12.39 0.82
CA ALA A 229 -1.40 12.01 2.21
C ALA A 229 -1.38 10.49 2.43
N VAL A 230 -1.98 9.72 1.51
CA VAL A 230 -1.97 8.25 1.59
C VAL A 230 -0.56 7.70 1.41
N ILE A 231 0.24 8.25 0.48
CA ILE A 231 1.63 7.84 0.29
C ILE A 231 2.50 8.18 1.50
N GLU A 232 2.32 9.36 2.09
CA GLU A 232 3.00 9.75 3.32
C GLU A 232 2.66 8.79 4.46
N ASN A 233 1.38 8.47 4.65
CA ASN A 233 0.93 7.49 5.65
C ASN A 233 1.50 6.09 5.40
N CYS A 234 1.53 5.62 4.15
CA CYS A 234 2.15 4.35 3.79
C CYS A 234 3.67 4.34 4.03
N ALA A 235 4.32 5.49 4.10
CA ALA A 235 5.74 5.63 4.38
C ALA A 235 6.07 5.71 5.88
N LEU A 236 5.06 5.75 6.75
CA LEU A 236 5.27 5.84 8.19
C LEU A 236 5.89 4.56 8.74
N ARG A 237 6.94 4.74 9.52
CA ARG A 237 7.54 3.68 10.32
C ARG A 237 7.10 3.83 11.77
N VAL A 238 6.38 2.83 12.25
CA VAL A 238 5.93 2.82 13.65
C VAL A 238 7.04 2.23 14.53
N GLN A 239 7.37 2.91 15.61
CA GLN A 239 8.37 2.42 16.57
C GLN A 239 7.90 1.13 17.23
N THR A 240 8.83 0.19 17.43
CA THR A 240 8.53 -1.14 18.04
C THR A 240 7.89 -1.01 19.43
N GLY A 241 8.27 0.01 20.22
CA GLY A 241 7.63 0.28 21.53
C GLY A 241 6.13 0.55 21.39
N VAL A 242 5.76 1.49 20.52
CA VAL A 242 4.36 1.86 20.25
C VAL A 242 3.55 0.65 19.74
N LEU A 243 4.12 -0.14 18.82
CA LEU A 243 3.46 -1.36 18.32
C LEU A 243 3.17 -2.36 19.45
N ASN A 244 4.09 -2.51 20.40
CA ASN A 244 3.90 -3.45 21.50
C ASN A 244 2.96 -2.91 22.58
N GLU A 245 2.83 -1.59 22.74
CA GLU A 245 1.77 -0.99 23.57
C GLU A 245 0.40 -1.29 22.95
N ILE A 246 0.19 -1.00 21.66
CA ILE A 246 -1.04 -1.33 20.92
C ILE A 246 -1.38 -2.82 21.02
N LEU A 247 -0.37 -3.69 20.83
CA LEU A 247 -0.55 -5.14 20.95
C LEU A 247 -1.01 -5.55 22.35
N THR A 248 -0.45 -4.95 23.39
CA THR A 248 -0.81 -5.22 24.78
C THR A 248 -2.25 -4.82 25.08
N GLU A 249 -2.66 -3.63 24.62
CA GLU A 249 -4.04 -3.15 24.74
C GLU A 249 -5.01 -4.04 23.95
N ALA A 250 -4.66 -4.41 22.72
CA ALA A 250 -5.46 -5.30 21.90
C ALA A 250 -5.67 -6.68 22.56
N MET A 251 -4.62 -7.26 23.16
CA MET A 251 -4.70 -8.54 23.91
C MET A 251 -5.52 -8.40 25.19
N ALA A 252 -5.53 -7.24 25.81
CA ALA A 252 -6.37 -6.97 26.99
C ALA A 252 -7.86 -6.88 26.63
N MET A 253 -8.18 -6.23 25.51
CA MET A 253 -9.56 -6.12 25.00
C MET A 253 -10.10 -7.46 24.49
N LYS A 254 -9.30 -8.21 23.75
CA LYS A 254 -9.67 -9.51 23.20
C LYS A 254 -8.55 -10.52 23.42
N GLN A 255 -8.77 -11.42 24.35
CA GLN A 255 -7.77 -12.42 24.72
C GLN A 255 -7.39 -13.34 23.54
N PRO A 256 -6.09 -13.71 23.41
CA PRO A 256 -5.63 -14.64 22.41
C PRO A 256 -6.36 -15.99 22.48
N PRO A 257 -6.64 -16.62 21.32
CA PRO A 257 -7.35 -17.89 21.27
C PRO A 257 -6.58 -19.02 21.94
N SER A 258 -7.33 -20.06 22.35
CA SER A 258 -6.77 -21.29 22.89
C SER A 258 -7.34 -22.49 22.15
N ASP A 259 -6.50 -23.50 21.91
CA ASP A 259 -6.91 -24.79 21.37
C ASP A 259 -6.34 -25.92 22.21
N LYS A 260 -7.19 -26.90 22.58
CA LYS A 260 -6.83 -28.09 23.38
C LYS A 260 -6.00 -27.77 24.63
N GLY A 261 -6.36 -26.71 25.34
CA GLY A 261 -5.69 -26.27 26.57
C GLY A 261 -4.38 -25.49 26.37
N LYS A 262 -3.92 -25.31 25.12
CA LYS A 262 -2.78 -24.45 24.80
C LYS A 262 -3.29 -23.09 24.34
N ARG A 263 -2.77 -22.03 24.94
CA ARG A 263 -3.12 -20.64 24.60
C ARG A 263 -2.07 -20.05 23.68
N LEU A 264 -2.50 -19.28 22.67
CA LEU A 264 -1.63 -18.44 21.86
C LEU A 264 -0.93 -17.41 22.76
N ARG A 265 0.39 -17.37 22.71
CA ARG A 265 1.19 -16.32 23.35
C ARG A 265 1.86 -15.51 22.26
N ILE A 266 1.67 -14.21 22.33
CA ILE A 266 2.34 -13.25 21.43
C ILE A 266 3.38 -12.55 22.29
N TYR A 267 4.64 -12.65 21.90
CA TYR A 267 5.76 -12.12 22.66
C TYR A 267 6.02 -10.65 22.34
N TYR A 268 6.07 -10.34 21.05
CA TYR A 268 6.21 -8.97 20.56
C TYR A 268 5.90 -8.89 19.07
N ILE A 269 5.75 -7.64 18.57
CA ILE A 269 5.55 -7.31 17.18
C ILE A 269 6.54 -6.24 16.74
N THR A 270 7.00 -6.30 15.50
CA THR A 270 7.87 -5.28 14.90
C THR A 270 7.51 -5.05 13.44
N GLN A 271 7.71 -3.84 12.95
CA GLN A 271 7.56 -3.51 11.54
C GLN A 271 8.87 -3.79 10.80
N VAL A 272 8.84 -4.69 9.83
CA VAL A 272 10.02 -5.10 9.05
C VAL A 272 10.11 -4.40 7.70
N SER A 273 8.98 -3.93 7.15
CA SER A 273 8.93 -3.16 5.91
C SER A 273 7.88 -2.06 6.00
N VAL A 274 8.09 -0.98 5.25
CA VAL A 274 7.21 0.19 5.19
C VAL A 274 6.29 0.13 3.97
N LYS A 275 6.80 -0.35 2.84
CA LYS A 275 6.06 -0.42 1.56
C LYS A 275 6.21 -1.80 0.91
N PRO A 276 5.19 -2.65 1.02
CA PRO A 276 3.98 -2.48 1.83
C PRO A 276 4.28 -2.52 3.33
N PRO A 277 3.44 -1.88 4.19
CA PRO A 277 3.57 -2.01 5.64
C PRO A 277 3.50 -3.49 6.02
N THR A 278 4.61 -4.01 6.57
CA THR A 278 4.73 -5.43 6.90
C THR A 278 5.19 -5.58 8.32
N PHE A 279 4.44 -6.36 9.10
CA PHE A 279 4.69 -6.59 10.51
C PHE A 279 5.00 -8.06 10.76
N VAL A 280 5.96 -8.32 11.62
CA VAL A 280 6.30 -9.67 12.09
C VAL A 280 5.91 -9.79 13.55
N MET A 281 5.04 -10.75 13.82
CA MET A 281 4.56 -11.06 15.15
C MET A 281 5.22 -12.36 15.64
N PHE A 282 5.91 -12.30 16.77
CA PHE A 282 6.59 -13.44 17.37
C PHE A 282 5.65 -14.16 18.35
N ILE A 283 5.39 -15.42 18.08
CA ILE A 283 4.39 -16.23 18.79
C ILE A 283 4.97 -17.58 19.21
N ASN A 284 4.33 -18.24 20.20
CA ASN A 284 4.74 -19.55 20.67
C ASN A 284 4.48 -20.69 19.68
N GLU A 285 3.32 -20.69 19.00
CA GLU A 285 2.94 -21.79 18.11
C GLU A 285 2.01 -21.27 16.98
N LYS A 286 2.45 -21.42 15.71
CA LYS A 286 1.72 -20.92 14.53
C LYS A 286 0.33 -21.55 14.39
N LYS A 287 0.14 -22.81 14.79
CA LYS A 287 -1.14 -23.52 14.70
C LYS A 287 -2.25 -22.92 15.57
N LEU A 288 -1.88 -22.18 16.61
CA LEU A 288 -2.83 -21.50 17.50
C LEU A 288 -3.32 -20.17 16.93
N THR A 289 -2.71 -19.68 15.85
CA THR A 289 -3.07 -18.42 15.20
C THR A 289 -4.30 -18.65 14.34
N HIS A 290 -5.46 -18.20 14.80
CA HIS A 290 -6.69 -18.24 14.02
C HIS A 290 -6.78 -17.00 13.13
N PHE A 291 -7.19 -17.18 11.87
CA PHE A 291 -7.33 -16.08 10.89
C PHE A 291 -8.09 -14.87 11.42
N SER A 292 -9.21 -15.09 12.15
CA SER A 292 -10.01 -14.01 12.73
C SER A 292 -9.27 -13.21 13.80
N TYR A 293 -8.32 -13.82 14.52
CA TYR A 293 -7.53 -13.13 15.53
C TYR A 293 -6.40 -12.32 14.89
N THR A 294 -5.74 -12.87 13.89
CA THR A 294 -4.74 -12.13 13.08
C THR A 294 -5.37 -10.87 12.51
N ARG A 295 -6.54 -10.99 11.87
CA ARG A 295 -7.28 -9.86 11.32
C ARG A 295 -7.73 -8.86 12.40
N TYR A 296 -8.05 -9.33 13.60
CA TYR A 296 -8.34 -8.44 14.72
C TYR A 296 -7.11 -7.60 15.09
N ILE A 297 -5.92 -8.22 15.21
CA ILE A 297 -4.67 -7.50 15.51
C ILE A 297 -4.32 -6.53 14.39
N GLU A 298 -4.41 -6.93 13.11
CA GLU A 298 -4.21 -6.06 11.95
C GLU A 298 -5.09 -4.80 11.99
N ASN A 299 -6.34 -4.93 12.45
CA ASN A 299 -7.25 -3.79 12.57
C ASN A 299 -6.99 -2.89 13.80
N GLN A 300 -6.13 -3.31 14.73
CA GLN A 300 -5.74 -2.50 15.88
C GLN A 300 -4.44 -1.71 15.63
N ILE A 301 -3.61 -2.17 14.71
CA ILE A 301 -2.38 -1.52 14.26
C ILE A 301 -2.68 -0.51 13.16
#